data_77a5532f4f1655aec7ed5f4c6da2d374
#
_entry.id   77a5532f4f1655aec7ed5f4c6da2d374
#
_cell.length_a   1.000
_cell.length_b   1.000
_cell.length_c   1.000
_cell.angle_alpha   90.00
_cell.angle_beta   90.00
_cell.angle_gamma   90.00
#
_symmetry.space_group_name_H-M   'P 1'
#
loop_
_entity.id
_entity.type
_entity.pdbx_description
1 polymer ?
#
loop_
_entity_poly.entity_id
_entity_poly.type
_entity_poly.pdbx_seq_one_letter_code
_entity_poly.pdbx_strand_id
1 'polypeptide(L)'
;MKTLLKSLKITLAFCVFFSVFYILILWLFAQVAGPNKGNAEVATLEGKVVGAANVGQMFTKDIYFWGRPSSAGDGYDATSSAGSNKGPTNQEYLDEVKARIDTFLVHHPYLDRADVPAEMVTASASGLDPNITPRCAYVQVKRVAQARGLTEEQVRAIVDKSIEKPFLGLLGTEKVNVLKLNIALEESNK
;
A
#
# COMPACT_ATOMS: atom_id res chain seq x y z
N MET A 1 -12.24 43.28 -29.15
CA MET A 1 -12.88 42.10 -29.79
C MET A 1 -11.91 41.20 -30.56
N LYS A 2 -11.09 41.71 -31.50
CA LYS A 2 -10.17 40.85 -32.30
C LYS A 2 -9.15 40.07 -31.42
N THR A 3 -8.60 40.68 -30.37
CA THR A 3 -7.64 40.07 -29.46
C THR A 3 -8.31 38.96 -28.63
N LEU A 4 -9.51 39.20 -28.12
CA LEU A 4 -10.29 38.23 -27.38
C LEU A 4 -10.58 36.97 -28.21
N LEU A 5 -11.02 37.16 -29.45
CA LEU A 5 -11.25 36.06 -30.39
C LEU A 5 -10.00 35.27 -30.73
N LYS A 6 -8.83 35.97 -30.86
CA LYS A 6 -7.56 35.27 -31.05
C LYS A 6 -7.17 34.45 -29.83
N SER A 7 -7.28 35.01 -28.62
CA SER A 7 -7.00 34.28 -27.37
C SER A 7 -7.89 33.06 -27.23
N LEU A 8 -9.19 33.21 -27.46
CA LEU A 8 -10.14 32.10 -27.39
C LEU A 8 -9.79 30.95 -28.36
N LYS A 9 -9.46 31.32 -29.64
CA LYS A 9 -9.05 30.33 -30.64
C LYS A 9 -7.78 29.57 -30.23
N ILE A 10 -6.78 30.29 -29.71
CA ILE A 10 -5.53 29.69 -29.26
C ILE A 10 -5.80 28.75 -28.07
N THR A 11 -6.56 29.22 -27.09
CA THR A 11 -6.92 28.38 -25.92
C THR A 11 -7.64 27.11 -26.35
N LEU A 12 -8.66 27.21 -27.22
CA LEU A 12 -9.36 26.04 -27.73
C LEU A 12 -8.46 25.11 -28.52
N ALA A 13 -7.56 25.64 -29.36
CA ALA A 13 -6.59 24.83 -30.09
C ALA A 13 -5.67 24.05 -29.13
N PHE A 14 -5.15 24.69 -28.10
CA PHE A 14 -4.34 24.01 -27.08
C PHE A 14 -5.15 23.02 -26.24
N CYS A 15 -6.39 23.33 -25.88
CA CYS A 15 -7.27 22.37 -25.19
C CYS A 15 -7.45 21.10 -26.03
N VAL A 16 -7.75 21.23 -27.30
CA VAL A 16 -7.89 20.07 -28.20
C VAL A 16 -6.55 19.33 -28.35
N PHE A 17 -5.46 20.06 -28.57
CA PHE A 17 -4.15 19.45 -28.72
C PHE A 17 -3.76 18.62 -27.47
N PHE A 18 -3.86 19.19 -26.28
CA PHE A 18 -3.45 18.49 -25.06
C PHE A 18 -4.47 17.39 -24.67
N SER A 19 -5.76 17.61 -24.85
CA SER A 19 -6.77 16.62 -24.48
C SER A 19 -6.85 15.42 -25.44
N VAL A 20 -6.46 15.60 -26.70
CA VAL A 20 -6.54 14.52 -27.69
C VAL A 20 -5.15 13.99 -28.04
N PHE A 21 -4.33 14.81 -28.66
CA PHE A 21 -3.04 14.33 -29.22
C PHE A 21 -2.05 13.93 -28.12
N TYR A 22 -1.87 14.77 -27.10
CA TYR A 22 -0.92 14.48 -26.02
C TYR A 22 -1.32 13.25 -25.23
N ILE A 23 -2.59 13.15 -24.84
CA ILE A 23 -3.10 11.98 -24.11
C ILE A 23 -3.03 10.72 -24.99
N LEU A 24 -3.37 10.83 -26.28
CA LEU A 24 -3.28 9.69 -27.21
C LEU A 24 -1.83 9.20 -27.36
N ILE A 25 -0.87 10.10 -27.49
CA ILE A 25 0.56 9.74 -27.59
C ILE A 25 1.02 9.01 -26.31
N LEU A 26 0.67 9.54 -25.12
CA LEU A 26 1.02 8.90 -23.86
C LEU A 26 0.36 7.54 -23.71
N TRP A 27 -0.90 7.43 -24.11
CA TRP A 27 -1.63 6.16 -24.08
C TRP A 27 -1.00 5.12 -25.02
N LEU A 28 -0.67 5.50 -26.27
CA LEU A 28 0.02 4.61 -27.20
C LEU A 28 1.40 4.18 -26.69
N PHE A 29 2.15 5.12 -26.10
CA PHE A 29 3.44 4.80 -25.48
C PHE A 29 3.26 3.80 -24.33
N ALA A 30 2.27 4.00 -23.46
CA ALA A 30 1.95 3.09 -22.36
C ALA A 30 1.55 1.70 -22.84
N GLN A 31 0.81 1.58 -23.96
CA GLN A 31 0.43 0.29 -24.54
C GLN A 31 1.66 -0.52 -25.05
N VAL A 32 2.71 0.18 -25.51
CA VAL A 32 3.90 -0.48 -26.10
C VAL A 32 5.00 -0.68 -25.06
N ALA A 33 5.31 0.34 -24.26
CA ALA A 33 6.45 0.38 -23.36
C ALA A 33 6.06 0.34 -21.87
N GLY A 34 4.78 0.54 -21.53
CA GLY A 34 4.32 0.53 -20.15
C GLY A 34 4.21 -0.89 -19.57
N PRO A 35 4.43 -1.06 -18.25
CA PRO A 35 4.17 -2.32 -17.58
C PRO A 35 2.70 -2.69 -17.74
N ASN A 36 2.42 -4.00 -17.94
CA ASN A 36 1.07 -4.51 -18.17
C ASN A 36 0.28 -3.75 -19.25
N LYS A 37 0.95 -3.29 -20.31
CA LYS A 37 0.38 -2.46 -21.39
C LYS A 37 -0.34 -1.20 -20.87
N GLY A 38 0.23 -0.56 -19.86
CA GLY A 38 -0.34 0.64 -19.24
C GLY A 38 -1.58 0.40 -18.34
N ASN A 39 -1.96 -0.85 -18.11
CA ASN A 39 -3.03 -1.19 -17.18
C ASN A 39 -2.46 -1.40 -15.77
N ALA A 40 -3.33 -1.28 -14.74
CA ALA A 40 -2.96 -1.59 -13.37
C ALA A 40 -2.54 -3.06 -13.24
N GLU A 41 -1.46 -3.31 -12.47
CA GLU A 41 -1.07 -4.66 -12.07
C GLU A 41 -2.12 -5.20 -11.08
N VAL A 42 -2.67 -6.36 -11.40
CA VAL A 42 -3.62 -7.05 -10.52
C VAL A 42 -2.96 -8.27 -9.88
N ALA A 43 -3.28 -8.51 -8.61
CA ALA A 43 -2.90 -9.71 -7.90
C ALA A 43 -4.00 -10.77 -8.05
N THR A 44 -3.59 -12.01 -8.28
CA THR A 44 -4.49 -13.13 -8.46
C THR A 44 -4.21 -14.24 -7.46
N LEU A 45 -5.25 -14.89 -6.98
CA LEU A 45 -5.18 -16.10 -6.17
C LEU A 45 -6.12 -17.14 -6.81
N GLU A 46 -5.62 -18.33 -7.13
CA GLU A 46 -6.38 -19.42 -7.80
C GLU A 46 -7.06 -18.97 -9.11
N GLY A 47 -6.39 -18.08 -9.86
CA GLY A 47 -6.92 -17.56 -11.12
C GLY A 47 -7.99 -16.47 -10.98
N LYS A 48 -8.36 -16.09 -9.74
CA LYS A 48 -9.30 -15.00 -9.46
C LYS A 48 -8.53 -13.74 -9.08
N VAL A 49 -8.91 -12.59 -9.62
CA VAL A 49 -8.37 -11.29 -9.23
C VAL A 49 -8.83 -10.98 -7.80
N VAL A 50 -7.87 -10.77 -6.90
CA VAL A 50 -8.12 -10.47 -5.47
C VAL A 50 -7.80 -9.03 -5.10
N GLY A 51 -7.19 -8.25 -6.01
CA GLY A 51 -6.95 -6.84 -5.82
C GLY A 51 -5.95 -6.24 -6.79
N ALA A 52 -5.78 -4.93 -6.73
CA ALA A 52 -4.72 -4.22 -7.42
C ALA A 52 -3.42 -4.33 -6.60
N ALA A 53 -2.31 -4.73 -7.23
CA ALA A 53 -1.05 -4.99 -6.55
C ALA A 53 -0.47 -3.74 -5.85
N ASN A 54 -0.73 -2.55 -6.42
CA ASN A 54 -0.20 -1.28 -5.93
C ASN A 54 -1.21 -0.47 -5.08
N VAL A 55 -2.32 -1.08 -4.67
CA VAL A 55 -3.33 -0.45 -3.81
C VAL A 55 -3.47 -1.29 -2.54
N GLY A 56 -3.26 -0.66 -1.39
CA GLY A 56 -3.41 -1.31 -0.10
C GLY A 56 -4.83 -1.75 0.17
N GLN A 57 -4.97 -2.81 0.96
CA GLN A 57 -6.23 -3.38 1.39
C GLN A 57 -6.24 -3.59 2.89
N MET A 58 -7.43 -3.59 3.48
CA MET A 58 -7.61 -3.83 4.90
C MET A 58 -7.54 -5.32 5.22
N PHE A 59 -6.60 -5.70 6.09
CA PHE A 59 -6.50 -7.03 6.68
C PHE A 59 -6.62 -6.90 8.20
N THR A 60 -7.60 -7.59 8.81
CA THR A 60 -7.89 -7.50 10.25
C THR A 60 -7.80 -8.84 10.98
N LYS A 61 -7.79 -9.96 10.24
CA LYS A 61 -7.72 -11.31 10.84
C LYS A 61 -6.28 -11.65 11.22
N ASP A 62 -6.10 -12.35 12.33
CA ASP A 62 -4.77 -12.74 12.84
C ASP A 62 -4.00 -13.68 11.93
N ILE A 63 -4.68 -14.41 11.06
CA ILE A 63 -4.08 -15.29 10.05
C ILE A 63 -3.38 -14.55 8.92
N TYR A 64 -3.53 -13.21 8.82
CA TYR A 64 -2.94 -12.37 7.78
C TYR A 64 -1.97 -11.35 8.35
N PHE A 65 -1.01 -10.95 7.53
CA PHE A 65 -0.21 -9.75 7.79
C PHE A 65 -1.09 -8.51 7.62
N TRP A 66 -0.96 -7.59 8.54
CA TRP A 66 -1.66 -6.31 8.52
C TRP A 66 -0.82 -5.25 7.85
N GLY A 67 -1.49 -4.35 7.12
CA GLY A 67 -0.89 -3.14 6.57
C GLY A 67 -0.85 -2.00 7.58
N ARG A 68 -0.50 -0.82 7.10
CA ARG A 68 -0.51 0.43 7.88
C ARG A 68 -1.94 0.86 8.19
N PRO A 69 -2.17 1.63 9.25
CA PRO A 69 -3.45 2.32 9.44
C PRO A 69 -3.78 3.21 8.24
N SER A 70 -5.04 3.27 7.86
CA SER A 70 -5.53 4.08 6.74
C SER A 70 -6.43 5.20 7.24
N SER A 71 -6.27 6.39 6.64
CA SER A 71 -7.16 7.55 6.80
C SER A 71 -7.94 7.85 5.51
N ALA A 72 -7.96 6.93 4.55
CA ALA A 72 -8.72 7.04 3.32
C ALA A 72 -10.17 6.59 3.58
N GLY A 73 -11.11 7.53 3.63
CA GLY A 73 -12.51 7.27 3.97
C GLY A 73 -12.64 6.53 5.29
N ASP A 74 -13.44 5.48 5.32
CA ASP A 74 -13.59 4.57 6.46
C ASP A 74 -12.45 3.55 6.61
N GLY A 75 -11.38 3.74 5.86
CA GLY A 75 -10.19 2.89 5.78
C GLY A 75 -10.05 2.19 4.44
N TYR A 76 -8.94 2.47 3.76
CA TYR A 76 -8.60 1.90 2.44
C TYR A 76 -9.63 2.18 1.34
N ASP A 77 -10.38 3.27 1.44
CA ASP A 77 -11.29 3.71 0.38
C ASP A 77 -10.49 4.33 -0.78
N ALA A 78 -10.43 3.61 -1.91
CA ALA A 78 -9.70 4.05 -3.10
C ALA A 78 -10.31 5.29 -3.78
N THR A 79 -11.56 5.65 -3.45
CA THR A 79 -12.22 6.86 -3.95
C THR A 79 -11.90 8.10 -3.13
N SER A 80 -11.29 7.93 -1.94
CA SER A 80 -11.03 8.99 -0.97
C SER A 80 -9.63 8.90 -0.37
N SER A 81 -8.60 8.79 -1.26
CA SER A 81 -7.19 8.74 -0.83
C SER A 81 -6.82 9.97 0.01
N ALA A 82 -6.41 9.76 1.24
CA ALA A 82 -6.03 10.82 2.18
C ALA A 82 -5.07 10.33 3.26
N GLY A 83 -4.28 11.24 3.83
CA GLY A 83 -3.54 11.05 5.07
C GLY A 83 -4.28 11.69 6.26
N SER A 84 -3.84 11.40 7.48
CA SER A 84 -4.43 11.98 8.70
C SER A 84 -4.28 13.50 8.78
N ASN A 85 -3.24 14.07 8.14
CA ASN A 85 -2.91 15.50 8.17
C ASN A 85 -2.82 16.11 9.58
N LYS A 86 -2.52 15.27 10.59
CA LYS A 86 -2.39 15.67 11.98
C LYS A 86 -0.93 15.95 12.34
N GLY A 87 -0.69 17.04 13.06
CA GLY A 87 0.64 17.40 13.53
C GLY A 87 1.10 16.54 14.73
N PRO A 88 2.42 16.46 15.00
CA PRO A 88 2.99 15.64 16.07
C PRO A 88 2.62 16.13 17.49
N THR A 89 2.09 17.33 17.61
CA THR A 89 1.65 17.94 18.88
C THR A 89 0.12 17.90 19.05
N ASN A 90 -0.63 17.32 18.11
CA ASN A 90 -2.07 17.19 18.22
C ASN A 90 -2.43 16.10 19.24
N GLN A 91 -3.04 16.50 20.37
CA GLN A 91 -3.33 15.58 21.47
C GLN A 91 -4.31 14.46 21.08
N GLU A 92 -5.35 14.79 20.33
CA GLU A 92 -6.32 13.81 19.81
C GLU A 92 -5.63 12.72 18.99
N TYR A 93 -4.70 13.12 18.10
CA TYR A 93 -3.94 12.19 17.29
C TYR A 93 -2.98 11.33 18.13
N LEU A 94 -2.33 11.91 19.14
CA LEU A 94 -1.47 11.16 20.04
C LEU A 94 -2.25 10.11 20.84
N ASP A 95 -3.47 10.43 21.27
CA ASP A 95 -4.33 9.49 21.98
C ASP A 95 -4.82 8.36 21.03
N GLU A 96 -5.13 8.69 19.77
CA GLU A 96 -5.45 7.73 18.73
C GLU A 96 -4.29 6.76 18.45
N VAL A 97 -3.06 7.28 18.30
CA VAL A 97 -1.86 6.45 18.12
C VAL A 97 -1.63 5.55 19.33
N LYS A 98 -1.88 6.06 20.54
CA LYS A 98 -1.76 5.29 21.79
C LYS A 98 -2.75 4.13 21.83
N ALA A 99 -4.01 4.39 21.46
CA ALA A 99 -5.04 3.35 21.37
C ALA A 99 -4.68 2.28 20.31
N ARG A 100 -4.10 2.69 19.17
CA ARG A 100 -3.62 1.75 18.14
C ARG A 100 -2.46 0.89 18.65
N ILE A 101 -1.53 1.45 19.44
CA ILE A 101 -0.46 0.67 20.07
C ILE A 101 -1.06 -0.36 21.03
N ASP A 102 -2.01 0.04 21.88
CA ASP A 102 -2.63 -0.84 22.85
C ASP A 102 -3.39 -1.99 22.13
N THR A 103 -4.13 -1.68 21.08
CA THR A 103 -4.80 -2.69 20.23
C THR A 103 -3.79 -3.62 19.56
N PHE A 104 -2.69 -3.09 19.01
CA PHE A 104 -1.67 -3.89 18.37
C PHE A 104 -1.04 -4.89 19.35
N LEU A 105 -0.75 -4.48 20.58
CA LEU A 105 -0.18 -5.32 21.63
C LEU A 105 -1.14 -6.42 22.11
N VAL A 106 -2.46 -6.21 22.07
CA VAL A 106 -3.44 -7.28 22.38
C VAL A 106 -3.25 -8.47 21.43
N HIS A 107 -2.97 -8.21 20.15
CA HIS A 107 -2.72 -9.25 19.14
C HIS A 107 -1.25 -9.71 19.10
N HIS A 108 -0.34 -8.98 19.73
CA HIS A 108 1.10 -9.28 19.78
C HIS A 108 1.61 -9.23 21.22
N PRO A 109 1.11 -10.11 22.13
CA PRO A 109 1.43 -10.04 23.56
C PRO A 109 2.87 -10.38 23.90
N TYR A 110 3.65 -10.77 22.92
CA TYR A 110 5.10 -11.06 23.02
C TYR A 110 5.99 -9.86 22.73
N LEU A 111 5.41 -8.70 22.38
CA LEU A 111 6.14 -7.45 22.12
C LEU A 111 6.02 -6.51 23.31
N ASP A 112 7.11 -5.78 23.57
CA ASP A 112 7.06 -4.62 24.42
C ASP A 112 6.58 -3.39 23.65
N ARG A 113 6.03 -2.40 24.35
CA ARG A 113 5.54 -1.16 23.73
C ARG A 113 6.60 -0.44 22.89
N ALA A 114 7.87 -0.51 23.30
CA ALA A 114 8.99 0.10 22.61
C ALA A 114 9.34 -0.62 21.29
N ASP A 115 8.93 -1.88 21.13
CA ASP A 115 9.21 -2.69 19.94
C ASP A 115 8.18 -2.51 18.84
N VAL A 116 7.02 -1.90 19.14
CA VAL A 116 5.97 -1.64 18.16
C VAL A 116 6.50 -0.64 17.12
N PRO A 117 6.59 -1.03 15.84
CA PRO A 117 7.06 -0.11 14.82
C PRO A 117 6.07 1.04 14.63
N ALA A 118 6.55 2.28 14.58
CA ALA A 118 5.71 3.47 14.40
C ALA A 118 4.82 3.38 13.14
N GLU A 119 5.32 2.73 12.10
CA GLU A 119 4.61 2.52 10.83
C GLU A 119 3.33 1.69 11.00
N MET A 120 3.30 0.76 11.97
CA MET A 120 2.12 -0.08 12.25
C MET A 120 1.00 0.67 13.01
N VAL A 121 1.27 1.86 13.50
CA VAL A 121 0.32 2.65 14.32
C VAL A 121 0.08 4.05 13.78
N THR A 122 0.80 4.45 12.73
CA THR A 122 0.64 5.74 12.05
C THR A 122 0.13 5.54 10.63
N ALA A 123 -0.89 6.35 10.26
CA ALA A 123 -1.46 6.27 8.92
C ALA A 123 -0.44 6.64 7.84
N SER A 124 -0.54 6.00 6.68
CA SER A 124 0.19 6.42 5.49
C SER A 124 -0.35 7.75 4.95
N ALA A 125 0.47 8.49 4.21
CA ALA A 125 0.04 9.77 3.62
C ALA A 125 -1.04 9.59 2.53
N SER A 126 -1.06 8.44 1.85
CA SER A 126 -2.08 8.12 0.84
C SER A 126 -3.31 7.45 1.42
N GLY A 127 -3.19 6.78 2.58
CA GLY A 127 -4.20 5.87 3.11
C GLY A 127 -4.38 4.57 2.30
N LEU A 128 -3.65 4.41 1.18
CA LEU A 128 -3.74 3.27 0.27
C LEU A 128 -2.37 2.59 0.05
N ASP A 129 -1.41 2.81 0.96
CA ASP A 129 -0.07 2.22 0.87
C ASP A 129 -0.15 0.69 0.96
N PRO A 130 0.24 -0.06 -0.08
CA PRO A 130 0.22 -1.51 -0.07
C PRO A 130 1.42 -2.13 0.66
N ASN A 131 2.39 -1.31 1.06
CA ASN A 131 3.68 -1.79 1.55
C ASN A 131 3.88 -1.51 3.04
N ILE A 132 4.68 -2.36 3.66
CA ILE A 132 5.27 -2.19 4.99
C ILE A 132 6.77 -2.47 4.91
N THR A 133 7.54 -2.00 5.90
CA THR A 133 8.95 -2.36 6.00
C THR A 133 9.12 -3.84 6.42
N PRO A 134 10.27 -4.49 6.11
CA PRO A 134 10.57 -5.84 6.58
C PRO A 134 10.44 -5.98 8.11
N ARG A 135 10.84 -4.96 8.87
CA ARG A 135 10.68 -4.93 10.34
C ARG A 135 9.22 -5.07 10.74
N CYS A 136 8.30 -4.37 10.05
CA CYS A 136 6.86 -4.46 10.31
C CYS A 136 6.27 -5.83 9.97
N ALA A 137 6.83 -6.52 8.98
CA ALA A 137 6.45 -7.89 8.68
C ALA A 137 6.99 -8.85 9.76
N TYR A 138 8.25 -8.75 10.15
CA TYR A 138 8.85 -9.65 11.13
C TYR A 138 8.19 -9.62 12.51
N VAL A 139 7.77 -8.46 13.00
CA VAL A 139 7.06 -8.39 14.31
C VAL A 139 5.72 -9.11 14.31
N GLN A 140 5.13 -9.38 13.14
CA GLN A 140 3.86 -10.07 12.98
C GLN A 140 4.02 -11.60 12.78
N VAL A 141 5.24 -12.10 12.50
CA VAL A 141 5.51 -13.50 12.15
C VAL A 141 4.95 -14.45 13.20
N LYS A 142 5.22 -14.20 14.47
CA LYS A 142 4.78 -15.09 15.56
C LYS A 142 3.26 -15.20 15.67
N ARG A 143 2.54 -14.08 15.55
CA ARG A 143 1.07 -14.06 15.54
C ARG A 143 0.51 -14.88 14.37
N VAL A 144 1.01 -14.61 13.16
CA VAL A 144 0.55 -15.28 11.94
C VAL A 144 0.85 -16.77 11.98
N ALA A 145 2.05 -17.16 12.45
CA ALA A 145 2.45 -18.55 12.62
C ALA A 145 1.50 -19.29 13.58
N GLN A 146 1.24 -18.72 14.75
CA GLN A 146 0.32 -19.29 15.74
C GLN A 146 -1.11 -19.41 15.19
N ALA A 147 -1.62 -18.37 14.53
CA ALA A 147 -2.97 -18.35 14.00
C ALA A 147 -3.19 -19.35 12.85
N ARG A 148 -2.11 -19.71 12.12
CA ARG A 148 -2.16 -20.66 11.01
C ARG A 148 -1.69 -22.08 11.37
N GLY A 149 -1.15 -22.29 12.56
CA GLY A 149 -0.56 -23.57 12.96
C GLY A 149 0.75 -23.89 12.20
N LEU A 150 1.47 -22.86 11.75
CA LEU A 150 2.79 -22.96 11.10
C LEU A 150 3.91 -22.70 12.11
N THR A 151 5.15 -23.05 11.75
CA THR A 151 6.31 -22.62 12.53
C THR A 151 6.70 -21.19 12.17
N GLU A 152 7.35 -20.49 13.12
CA GLU A 152 7.84 -19.11 12.87
C GLU A 152 8.87 -19.09 11.72
N GLU A 153 9.68 -20.16 11.60
CA GLU A 153 10.67 -20.29 10.53
C GLU A 153 10.02 -20.39 9.15
N GLN A 154 8.91 -21.14 9.03
CA GLN A 154 8.15 -21.24 7.78
C GLN A 154 7.59 -19.88 7.37
N VAL A 155 6.93 -19.18 8.30
CA VAL A 155 6.36 -17.86 8.02
C VAL A 155 7.46 -16.82 7.74
N ARG A 156 8.57 -16.86 8.48
CA ARG A 156 9.73 -16.00 8.24
C ARG A 156 10.32 -16.21 6.85
N ALA A 157 10.45 -17.45 6.40
CA ALA A 157 10.96 -17.75 5.06
C ALA A 157 10.05 -17.20 3.94
N ILE A 158 8.74 -17.12 4.17
CA ILE A 158 7.80 -16.48 3.24
C ILE A 158 8.01 -14.96 3.22
N VAL A 159 8.18 -14.34 4.39
CA VAL A 159 8.50 -12.91 4.49
C VAL A 159 9.80 -12.61 3.74
N ASP A 160 10.87 -13.37 4.00
CA ASP A 160 12.19 -13.18 3.38
C ASP A 160 12.13 -13.21 1.84
N LYS A 161 11.33 -14.12 1.29
CA LYS A 161 11.10 -14.23 -0.16
C LYS A 161 10.25 -13.08 -0.72
N SER A 162 9.45 -12.44 0.12
CA SER A 162 8.53 -11.35 -0.27
C SER A 162 9.17 -9.97 -0.13
N ILE A 163 10.41 -9.87 0.34
CA ILE A 163 11.12 -8.59 0.44
C ILE A 163 11.53 -8.11 -0.95
N GLU A 164 10.99 -6.98 -1.36
CA GLU A 164 11.39 -6.27 -2.55
C GLU A 164 12.57 -5.35 -2.22
N LYS A 165 13.69 -5.55 -2.92
CA LYS A 165 14.90 -4.74 -2.75
C LYS A 165 14.80 -3.42 -3.51
N PRO A 166 15.58 -2.39 -3.11
CA PRO A 166 15.68 -1.14 -3.85
C PRO A 166 16.06 -1.38 -5.32
N PHE A 167 15.48 -0.59 -6.22
CA PHE A 167 15.84 -0.66 -7.64
C PHE A 167 17.34 -0.38 -7.83
N LEU A 168 18.03 -1.27 -8.57
CA LEU A 168 19.48 -1.28 -8.74
C LEU A 168 20.29 -1.32 -7.41
N GLY A 169 19.68 -1.68 -6.28
CA GLY A 169 20.31 -1.66 -4.96
C GLY A 169 20.54 -0.24 -4.38
N LEU A 170 20.10 0.81 -5.05
CA LEU A 170 20.39 2.21 -4.70
C LEU A 170 19.14 3.10 -4.55
N LEU A 171 18.09 2.80 -5.32
CA LEU A 171 16.92 3.69 -5.40
C LEU A 171 15.74 3.12 -4.60
N GLY A 172 15.44 3.74 -3.47
CA GLY A 172 14.34 3.35 -2.58
C GLY A 172 14.80 2.62 -1.33
N THR A 173 13.86 1.99 -0.64
CA THR A 173 14.06 1.18 0.57
C THR A 173 13.56 -0.23 0.34
N GLU A 174 14.00 -1.19 1.16
CA GLU A 174 13.39 -2.51 1.21
C GLU A 174 11.94 -2.39 1.68
N LYS A 175 11.05 -3.13 1.05
CA LYS A 175 9.61 -3.11 1.34
C LYS A 175 9.01 -4.49 1.13
N VAL A 176 7.85 -4.70 1.73
CA VAL A 176 7.04 -5.92 1.57
C VAL A 176 5.63 -5.51 1.20
N ASN A 177 5.15 -5.96 0.06
CA ASN A 177 3.76 -5.76 -0.34
C ASN A 177 2.86 -6.72 0.44
N VAL A 178 1.95 -6.17 1.25
CA VAL A 178 1.10 -6.95 2.18
C VAL A 178 0.17 -7.90 1.44
N LEU A 179 -0.43 -7.48 0.33
CA LEU A 179 -1.31 -8.31 -0.47
C LEU A 179 -0.56 -9.52 -1.06
N LYS A 180 0.61 -9.26 -1.69
CA LYS A 180 1.45 -10.32 -2.27
C LYS A 180 1.95 -11.29 -1.19
N LEU A 181 2.33 -10.78 -0.01
CA LEU A 181 2.74 -11.60 1.12
C LEU A 181 1.61 -12.49 1.61
N ASN A 182 0.39 -11.96 1.75
CA ASN A 182 -0.78 -12.73 2.18
C ASN A 182 -1.19 -13.78 1.13
N ILE A 183 -1.02 -13.51 -0.17
CA ILE A 183 -1.21 -14.49 -1.24
C ILE A 183 -0.17 -15.62 -1.11
N ALA A 184 1.11 -15.29 -0.91
CA ALA A 184 2.16 -16.29 -0.72
C ALA A 184 1.91 -17.19 0.50
N LEU A 185 1.31 -16.64 1.58
CA LEU A 185 0.86 -17.42 2.72
C LEU A 185 -0.27 -18.40 2.38
N GLU A 186 -1.26 -17.98 1.57
CA GLU A 186 -2.35 -18.88 1.15
C GLU A 186 -1.81 -20.02 0.26
N GLU A 187 -0.88 -19.72 -0.62
CA GLU A 187 -0.26 -20.72 -1.51
C GLU A 187 0.65 -21.71 -0.78
N SER A 188 1.24 -21.29 0.35
CA SER A 188 2.12 -22.17 1.15
C SER A 188 1.37 -23.21 2.00
N ASN A 189 0.07 -23.05 2.18
CA ASN A 189 -0.78 -23.96 2.96
C ASN A 189 -1.36 -25.11 2.11
N LYS A 190 -0.93 -25.23 0.85
CA LYS A 190 -1.31 -26.31 -0.07
C LYS A 190 -0.23 -27.38 -0.13
#